data_bd3c228b9a0098193f04a3b4f50b9b2c
#
_entry.id   bd3c228b9a0098193f04a3b4f50b9b2c
#
_cell.length_a   1.000
_cell.length_b   1.000
_cell.length_c   1.000
_cell.angle_alpha   90.00
_cell.angle_beta   90.00
_cell.angle_gamma   90.00
#
_symmetry.space_group_name_H-M   'P 1'
#
loop_
_entity.id
_entity.type
_entity.pdbx_description
1 polymer ?
#
loop_
_entity_poly.entity_id
_entity_poly.type
_entity_poly.pdbx_seq_one_letter_code
_entity_poly.pdbx_strand_id
1 'polypeptide(L)'
;MSKNSKLNVLGVMTGTSMDGVDISLINTNGTDFVKIKCEKSYKFNKNYQNTINNLIINKPKTNNKIKEYFLKEDDFVTDILEKKIILFLKQKKINKKNIDLISISGQTVYHDPSNKISIQLGNGKKIAKTLKIKTISNLRDNDIKNGGQ
;
A
#
# COMPACT_ATOMS: atom_id res chain seq x y z
N MET A 1 13.49 9.88 19.44
CA MET A 1 13.82 10.63 18.20
C MET A 1 13.82 12.10 18.51
N SER A 2 14.86 12.85 18.12
CA SER A 2 14.89 14.31 18.32
C SER A 2 13.73 14.95 17.53
N LYS A 3 13.05 15.93 18.12
CA LYS A 3 11.89 16.65 17.55
C LYS A 3 12.10 17.25 16.13
N ASN A 4 13.31 17.17 15.57
CA ASN A 4 13.70 17.83 14.32
C ASN A 4 14.23 16.89 13.22
N SER A 5 14.18 15.58 13.37
CA SER A 5 14.66 14.69 12.32
C SER A 5 13.63 14.56 11.20
N LYS A 6 14.01 14.99 10.00
CA LYS A 6 13.16 14.86 8.80
C LYS A 6 13.47 13.52 8.12
N LEU A 7 12.42 12.83 7.71
CA LEU A 7 12.49 11.56 7.00
C LEU A 7 12.09 11.73 5.54
N ASN A 8 12.73 11.00 4.65
CA ASN A 8 12.28 10.81 3.28
C ASN A 8 11.35 9.60 3.24
N VAL A 9 10.07 9.84 3.07
CA VAL A 9 9.03 8.81 3.09
C VAL A 9 8.48 8.61 1.69
N LEU A 10 8.45 7.38 1.22
CA LEU A 10 7.80 7.00 -0.02
C LEU A 10 6.38 6.51 0.29
N GLY A 11 5.38 7.30 -0.05
CA GLY A 11 3.98 6.93 0.02
C GLY A 11 3.56 6.17 -1.24
N VAL A 12 2.84 5.07 -1.07
CA VAL A 12 2.32 4.23 -2.16
C VAL A 12 0.84 3.98 -1.89
N MET A 13 -0.02 4.55 -2.71
CA MET A 13 -1.47 4.51 -2.53
C MET A 13 -2.16 3.88 -3.72
N THR A 14 -3.11 2.98 -3.46
CA THR A 14 -4.04 2.45 -4.45
C THR A 14 -5.47 2.79 -4.03
N GLY A 15 -6.27 3.23 -4.99
CA GLY A 15 -7.69 3.50 -4.77
C GLY A 15 -8.56 2.25 -4.96
N THR A 16 -9.80 2.30 -4.44
CA THR A 16 -10.80 1.24 -4.67
C THR A 16 -11.26 1.16 -6.13
N SER A 17 -11.04 2.22 -6.92
CA SER A 17 -11.29 2.26 -8.37
C SER A 17 -10.40 1.32 -9.19
N MET A 18 -9.27 0.88 -8.61
CA MET A 18 -8.29 -0.02 -9.27
C MET A 18 -7.76 0.51 -10.62
N ASP A 19 -7.74 1.82 -10.79
CA ASP A 19 -7.24 2.49 -12.00
C ASP A 19 -5.73 2.64 -12.00
N GLY A 20 -5.11 2.71 -10.82
CA GLY A 20 -3.68 2.86 -10.72
C GLY A 20 -3.13 2.89 -9.30
N VAL A 21 -1.83 3.15 -9.23
CA VAL A 21 -1.10 3.40 -7.99
C VAL A 21 -0.42 4.77 -8.07
N ASP A 22 -0.62 5.56 -7.03
CA ASP A 22 0.04 6.85 -6.83
C ASP A 22 1.25 6.67 -5.93
N ILE A 23 2.40 7.17 -6.38
CA ILE A 23 3.64 7.10 -5.62
C ILE A 23 4.18 8.52 -5.45
N SER A 24 4.44 8.90 -4.20
CA SER A 24 4.99 10.20 -3.84
C SER A 24 6.15 10.06 -2.87
N LEU A 25 7.25 10.75 -3.17
CA LEU A 25 8.36 10.92 -2.22
C LEU A 25 8.21 12.26 -1.53
N ILE A 26 8.07 12.21 -0.22
CA ILE A 26 7.98 13.39 0.64
C ILE A 26 9.15 13.46 1.61
N ASN A 27 9.46 14.66 2.07
CA ASN A 27 10.31 14.89 3.22
C ASN A 27 9.45 15.45 4.34
N THR A 28 9.43 14.81 5.51
CA THR A 28 8.54 15.17 6.61
C THR A 28 9.18 14.90 7.97
N ASN A 29 8.79 15.67 8.99
CA ASN A 29 9.09 15.38 10.39
C ASN A 29 7.96 14.62 11.10
N GLY A 30 6.88 14.26 10.36
CA GLY A 30 5.73 13.51 10.89
C GLY A 30 4.73 14.34 11.70
N THR A 31 4.90 15.66 11.78
CA THR A 31 4.02 16.57 12.53
C THR A 31 3.52 17.72 11.67
N ASP A 32 4.29 18.77 11.54
CA ASP A 32 3.90 20.05 10.93
C ASP A 32 4.66 20.39 9.65
N PHE A 33 5.67 19.60 9.29
CA PHE A 33 6.44 19.80 8.08
C PHE A 33 6.24 18.65 7.08
N VAL A 34 5.77 18.99 5.89
CA VAL A 34 5.70 18.10 4.72
C VAL A 34 6.15 18.85 3.47
N LYS A 35 7.10 18.29 2.74
CA LYS A 35 7.53 18.77 1.41
C LYS A 35 7.50 17.65 0.41
N ILE A 36 6.69 17.76 -0.62
CA ILE A 36 6.68 16.84 -1.75
C ILE A 36 7.95 17.06 -2.57
N LYS A 37 8.74 16.01 -2.79
CA LYS A 37 9.93 16.02 -3.64
C LYS A 37 9.60 15.65 -5.08
N CYS A 38 8.83 14.61 -5.27
CA CYS A 38 8.33 14.19 -6.57
C CYS A 38 7.20 13.17 -6.41
N GLU A 39 6.38 13.05 -7.43
CA GLU A 39 5.25 12.12 -7.48
C GLU A 39 5.03 11.58 -8.88
N LYS A 40 4.31 10.49 -9.00
CA LYS A 40 3.85 9.91 -10.25
C LYS A 40 2.77 8.87 -10.04
N SER A 41 1.76 8.90 -10.92
CA SER A 41 0.72 7.88 -11.03
C SER A 41 1.09 6.85 -12.09
N TYR A 42 0.75 5.59 -11.84
CA TYR A 42 0.93 4.47 -12.75
C TYR A 42 -0.38 3.72 -12.91
N LYS A 43 -0.90 3.64 -14.11
CA LYS A 43 -2.11 2.88 -14.40
C LYS A 43 -1.90 1.39 -14.20
N PHE A 44 -2.91 0.71 -13.69
CA PHE A 44 -3.01 -0.74 -13.72
C PHE A 44 -3.52 -1.20 -15.09
N ASN A 45 -3.09 -2.39 -15.50
CA ASN A 45 -3.59 -3.01 -16.73
C ASN A 45 -4.91 -3.76 -16.48
N LYS A 46 -5.58 -4.14 -17.58
CA LYS A 46 -6.85 -4.87 -17.52
C LYS A 46 -6.75 -6.21 -16.77
N ASN A 47 -5.60 -6.89 -16.85
CA ASN A 47 -5.41 -8.14 -16.12
C ASN A 47 -5.48 -7.93 -14.60
N TYR A 48 -4.83 -6.89 -14.07
CA TYR A 48 -4.93 -6.52 -12.66
C TYR A 48 -6.39 -6.24 -12.26
N GLN A 49 -7.05 -5.39 -13.03
CA GLN A 49 -8.44 -5.00 -12.75
C GLN A 49 -9.36 -6.22 -12.76
N ASN A 50 -9.23 -7.09 -13.76
CA ASN A 50 -10.05 -8.29 -13.89
C ASN A 50 -9.78 -9.27 -12.74
N THR A 51 -8.52 -9.49 -12.36
CA THR A 51 -8.16 -10.38 -11.25
C THR A 51 -8.79 -9.90 -9.95
N ILE A 52 -8.63 -8.61 -9.60
CA ILE A 52 -9.18 -8.06 -8.35
C ILE A 52 -10.71 -8.00 -8.38
N ASN A 53 -11.31 -7.61 -9.50
CA ASN A 53 -12.78 -7.62 -9.64
C ASN A 53 -13.36 -9.03 -9.47
N ASN A 54 -12.77 -10.03 -10.12
CA ASN A 54 -13.21 -11.41 -9.97
C ASN A 54 -13.09 -11.91 -8.52
N LEU A 55 -12.01 -11.52 -7.85
CA LEU A 55 -11.82 -11.84 -6.43
C LEU A 55 -12.93 -11.22 -5.56
N ILE A 56 -13.29 -9.95 -5.81
CA ILE A 56 -14.34 -9.24 -5.06
C ILE A 56 -15.72 -9.83 -5.34
N ILE A 57 -16.05 -10.14 -6.60
CA ILE A 57 -17.37 -10.67 -7.00
C ILE A 57 -17.60 -12.07 -6.43
N ASN A 58 -16.57 -12.92 -6.44
CA ASN A 58 -16.67 -14.33 -6.02
C ASN A 58 -16.35 -14.54 -4.53
N LYS A 59 -16.37 -13.48 -3.72
CA LYS A 59 -16.06 -13.61 -2.29
C LYS A 59 -17.04 -14.53 -1.54
N PRO A 60 -16.57 -15.25 -0.52
CA PRO A 60 -17.43 -16.06 0.32
C PRO A 60 -18.55 -15.23 0.98
N LYS A 61 -19.73 -15.85 1.13
CA LYS A 61 -20.87 -15.22 1.82
C LYS A 61 -20.68 -15.14 3.34
N THR A 62 -19.78 -15.96 3.90
CA THR A 62 -19.52 -16.03 5.34
C THR A 62 -18.18 -15.42 5.69
N ASN A 63 -18.12 -14.69 6.80
CA ASN A 63 -16.92 -13.97 7.24
C ASN A 63 -15.77 -14.87 7.71
N ASN A 64 -16.04 -16.13 8.12
CA ASN A 64 -15.04 -17.00 8.75
C ASN A 64 -13.80 -17.30 7.88
N LYS A 65 -13.95 -17.27 6.55
CA LYS A 65 -12.84 -17.56 5.61
C LYS A 65 -12.51 -16.39 4.68
N ILE A 66 -13.12 -15.24 4.92
CA ILE A 66 -13.02 -14.11 3.99
C ILE A 66 -11.58 -13.58 3.87
N LYS A 67 -10.88 -13.50 4.99
CA LYS A 67 -9.49 -13.04 5.01
C LYS A 67 -8.57 -14.00 4.27
N GLU A 68 -8.67 -15.30 4.55
CA GLU A 68 -7.88 -16.33 3.86
C GLU A 68 -8.17 -16.33 2.35
N TYR A 69 -9.41 -16.17 1.97
CA TYR A 69 -9.83 -16.10 0.58
C TYR A 69 -9.13 -14.95 -0.17
N PHE A 70 -9.16 -13.74 0.39
CA PHE A 70 -8.55 -12.59 -0.27
C PHE A 70 -7.01 -12.65 -0.27
N LEU A 71 -6.39 -13.17 0.78
CA LEU A 71 -4.94 -13.25 0.89
C LEU A 71 -4.27 -14.18 -0.16
N LYS A 72 -5.05 -14.99 -0.89
CA LYS A 72 -4.53 -15.79 -2.02
C LYS A 72 -3.91 -14.92 -3.11
N GLU A 73 -4.40 -13.69 -3.29
CA GLU A 73 -3.89 -12.75 -4.29
C GLU A 73 -2.91 -11.71 -3.71
N ASP A 74 -2.52 -11.85 -2.45
CA ASP A 74 -1.63 -10.89 -1.78
C ASP A 74 -0.26 -10.79 -2.47
N ASP A 75 0.31 -11.91 -2.88
CA ASP A 75 1.58 -11.96 -3.61
C ASP A 75 1.47 -11.30 -4.98
N PHE A 76 0.38 -11.54 -5.72
CA PHE A 76 0.13 -10.92 -7.01
C PHE A 76 0.11 -9.39 -6.92
N VAL A 77 -0.65 -8.85 -5.95
CA VAL A 77 -0.71 -7.40 -5.72
C VAL A 77 0.64 -6.86 -5.27
N THR A 78 1.30 -7.56 -4.34
CA THR A 78 2.61 -7.17 -3.80
C THR A 78 3.66 -7.04 -4.88
N ASP A 79 3.74 -8.01 -5.79
CA ASP A 79 4.72 -8.02 -6.90
C ASP A 79 4.49 -6.85 -7.86
N ILE A 80 3.22 -6.49 -8.09
CA ILE A 80 2.88 -5.34 -8.94
C ILE A 80 3.28 -4.04 -8.27
N LEU A 81 2.97 -3.86 -6.99
CA LEU A 81 3.35 -2.66 -6.24
C LEU A 81 4.88 -2.52 -6.18
N GLU A 82 5.61 -3.61 -5.91
CA GLU A 82 7.06 -3.63 -5.88
C GLU A 82 7.66 -3.19 -7.22
N LYS A 83 7.18 -3.74 -8.34
CA LYS A 83 7.60 -3.35 -9.69
C LYS A 83 7.35 -1.86 -9.95
N LYS A 84 6.22 -1.30 -9.51
CA LYS A 84 5.92 0.11 -9.67
C LYS A 84 6.81 1.00 -8.81
N ILE A 85 7.12 0.59 -7.58
CA ILE A 85 8.08 1.28 -6.71
C ILE A 85 9.47 1.31 -7.38
N ILE A 86 9.98 0.17 -7.85
CA ILE A 86 11.28 0.10 -8.52
C ILE A 86 11.29 0.99 -9.77
N LEU A 87 10.23 0.95 -10.57
CA LEU A 87 10.10 1.80 -11.76
C LEU A 87 10.10 3.29 -11.40
N PHE A 88 9.39 3.70 -10.35
CA PHE A 88 9.39 5.07 -9.86
C PHE A 88 10.79 5.53 -9.46
N LEU A 89 11.49 4.74 -8.65
CA LEU A 89 12.86 5.04 -8.21
C LEU A 89 13.81 5.22 -9.41
N LYS A 90 13.72 4.31 -10.39
CA LYS A 90 14.52 4.39 -11.62
C LYS A 90 14.20 5.65 -12.43
N GLN A 91 12.92 5.93 -12.69
CA GLN A 91 12.50 7.08 -13.50
C GLN A 91 12.82 8.43 -12.86
N LYS A 92 12.70 8.51 -11.53
CA LYS A 92 13.03 9.73 -10.78
C LYS A 92 14.50 9.81 -10.39
N LYS A 93 15.33 8.82 -10.78
CA LYS A 93 16.75 8.72 -10.46
C LYS A 93 17.03 8.80 -8.95
N ILE A 94 16.17 8.15 -8.15
CA ILE A 94 16.28 8.17 -6.69
C ILE A 94 17.09 6.96 -6.22
N ASN A 95 18.15 7.22 -5.45
CA ASN A 95 18.86 6.16 -4.76
C ASN A 95 18.01 5.66 -3.57
N LYS A 96 17.73 4.36 -3.53
CA LYS A 96 16.94 3.74 -2.45
C LYS A 96 17.55 3.95 -1.05
N LYS A 97 18.86 4.14 -0.94
CA LYS A 97 19.53 4.48 0.33
C LYS A 97 19.09 5.82 0.93
N ASN A 98 18.51 6.70 0.10
CA ASN A 98 18.00 8.00 0.52
C ASN A 98 16.53 7.96 0.96
N ILE A 99 15.93 6.76 1.08
CA ILE A 99 14.57 6.57 1.55
C ILE A 99 14.63 5.92 2.94
N ASP A 100 14.06 6.58 3.91
CA ASP A 100 14.04 6.13 5.29
C ASP A 100 12.88 5.16 5.56
N LEU A 101 11.76 5.35 4.84
CA LEU A 101 10.52 4.62 5.07
C LEU A 101 9.68 4.51 3.80
N ILE A 102 9.04 3.37 3.60
CA ILE A 102 7.94 3.19 2.66
C ILE A 102 6.64 3.04 3.46
N SER A 103 5.59 3.73 3.04
CA SER A 103 4.23 3.57 3.58
C SER A 103 3.31 3.11 2.45
N ILE A 104 2.68 1.96 2.60
CA ILE A 104 1.74 1.42 1.61
C ILE A 104 0.33 1.31 2.18
N SER A 105 -0.66 1.81 1.45
CA SER A 105 -2.07 1.63 1.81
C SER A 105 -2.57 0.21 1.51
N GLY A 106 -1.97 -0.42 0.50
CA GLY A 106 -2.46 -1.68 -0.07
C GLY A 106 -3.74 -1.50 -0.88
N GLN A 107 -4.11 -2.52 -1.67
CA GLN A 107 -5.36 -2.55 -2.43
C GLN A 107 -6.50 -3.01 -1.55
N THR A 108 -7.43 -2.14 -1.22
CA THR A 108 -8.62 -2.51 -0.47
C THR A 108 -9.52 -3.41 -1.33
N VAL A 109 -9.79 -4.61 -0.85
CA VAL A 109 -10.63 -5.63 -1.51
C VAL A 109 -11.88 -5.97 -0.72
N TYR A 110 -11.88 -5.69 0.58
CA TYR A 110 -13.04 -5.88 1.46
C TYR A 110 -13.02 -4.85 2.58
N HIS A 111 -14.20 -4.30 2.88
CA HIS A 111 -14.35 -3.31 3.95
C HIS A 111 -15.73 -3.46 4.59
N ASP A 112 -15.75 -3.86 5.85
CA ASP A 112 -16.94 -4.09 6.67
C ASP A 112 -16.65 -3.62 8.10
N PRO A 113 -16.76 -2.31 8.36
CA PRO A 113 -16.47 -1.73 9.67
C PRO A 113 -17.38 -2.27 10.78
N SER A 114 -18.64 -2.62 10.44
CA SER A 114 -19.61 -3.16 11.40
C SER A 114 -19.12 -4.47 12.01
N ASN A 115 -18.43 -5.30 11.23
CA ASN A 115 -17.80 -6.52 11.67
C ASN A 115 -16.30 -6.36 12.00
N LYS A 116 -15.80 -5.12 12.05
CA LYS A 116 -14.40 -4.79 12.33
C LYS A 116 -13.42 -5.46 11.35
N ILE A 117 -13.80 -5.59 10.09
CA ILE A 117 -13.00 -6.24 9.05
C ILE A 117 -12.68 -5.23 7.95
N SER A 118 -11.41 -5.08 7.64
CA SER A 118 -10.95 -4.39 6.45
C SER A 118 -9.72 -5.13 5.90
N ILE A 119 -9.73 -5.46 4.61
CA ILE A 119 -8.68 -6.26 3.99
C ILE A 119 -8.04 -5.46 2.87
N GLN A 120 -6.75 -5.20 3.02
CA GLN A 120 -5.90 -4.58 2.03
C GLN A 120 -4.83 -5.60 1.61
N LEU A 121 -4.70 -5.81 0.30
CA LEU A 121 -3.64 -6.63 -0.29
C LEU A 121 -2.40 -5.79 -0.53
N GLY A 122 -1.24 -6.38 -0.32
CA GLY A 122 0.07 -5.73 -0.43
C GLY A 122 0.93 -5.99 0.80
N ASN A 123 1.78 -7.00 0.72
CA ASN A 123 2.60 -7.49 1.82
C ASN A 123 3.80 -6.57 2.08
N GLY A 124 3.65 -5.66 3.05
CA GLY A 124 4.72 -4.73 3.43
C GLY A 124 5.99 -5.43 3.93
N LYS A 125 5.88 -6.62 4.55
CA LYS A 125 7.06 -7.39 4.98
C LYS A 125 7.86 -7.91 3.78
N LYS A 126 7.18 -8.38 2.74
CA LYS A 126 7.81 -8.83 1.49
C LYS A 126 8.50 -7.66 0.80
N ILE A 127 7.83 -6.52 0.66
CA ILE A 127 8.42 -5.28 0.08
C ILE A 127 9.64 -4.83 0.90
N ALA A 128 9.55 -4.82 2.23
CA ALA A 128 10.67 -4.44 3.09
C ALA A 128 11.89 -5.37 2.89
N LYS A 129 11.66 -6.67 2.77
CA LYS A 129 12.72 -7.68 2.55
C LYS A 129 13.40 -7.49 1.20
N THR A 130 12.61 -7.30 0.12
CA THR A 130 13.13 -7.16 -1.25
C THR A 130 13.86 -5.84 -1.45
N LEU A 131 13.26 -4.73 -1.05
CA LEU A 131 13.84 -3.40 -1.25
C LEU A 131 14.89 -3.03 -0.20
N LYS A 132 14.93 -3.75 0.92
CA LYS A 132 15.78 -3.45 2.09
C LYS A 132 15.53 -2.04 2.64
N ILE A 133 14.26 -1.63 2.66
CA ILE A 133 13.78 -0.35 3.21
C ILE A 133 12.68 -0.67 4.22
N LYS A 134 12.69 -0.02 5.38
CA LYS A 134 11.60 -0.13 6.36
C LYS A 134 10.27 0.17 5.68
N THR A 135 9.26 -0.67 5.92
CA THR A 135 7.93 -0.50 5.28
C THR A 135 6.84 -0.60 6.34
N ILE A 136 5.92 0.35 6.31
CA ILE A 136 4.67 0.33 7.08
C ILE A 136 3.54 -0.07 6.15
N SER A 137 2.70 -0.98 6.61
CA SER A 137 1.50 -1.47 5.92
C SER A 137 0.38 -1.70 6.92
N ASN A 138 -0.79 -2.14 6.46
CA ASN A 138 -1.96 -2.43 7.31
C ASN A 138 -2.40 -1.22 8.13
N LEU A 139 -2.42 -0.04 7.51
CA LEU A 139 -2.69 1.22 8.18
C LEU A 139 -4.08 1.28 8.83
N ARG A 140 -5.04 0.49 8.33
CA ARG A 140 -6.42 0.44 8.82
C ARG A 140 -6.66 -0.52 9.97
N ASP A 141 -5.74 -1.45 10.26
CA ASP A 141 -5.97 -2.52 11.24
C ASP A 141 -6.28 -1.99 12.64
N ASN A 142 -5.53 -0.98 13.09
CA ASN A 142 -5.75 -0.39 14.41
C ASN A 142 -6.97 0.54 14.42
N ASP A 143 -7.20 1.28 13.37
CA ASP A 143 -8.35 2.19 13.25
C ASP A 143 -9.67 1.40 13.33
N ILE A 144 -9.82 0.39 12.51
CA ILE A 144 -10.99 -0.49 12.49
C ILE A 144 -11.22 -1.20 13.85
N LYS A 145 -10.17 -1.68 14.49
CA LYS A 145 -10.28 -2.33 15.82
C LYS A 145 -10.81 -1.38 16.88
N ASN A 146 -10.49 -0.10 16.77
CA ASN A 146 -10.91 0.95 17.69
C ASN A 146 -12.20 1.67 17.28
N GLY A 147 -12.94 1.13 16.32
CA GLY A 147 -14.25 1.67 15.90
C GLY A 147 -14.16 2.73 14.80
N GLY A 148 -13.01 2.88 14.15
CA GLY A 148 -12.85 3.70 12.94
C GLY A 148 -13.56 3.10 11.73
N GLN A 149 -13.61 3.87 10.63
CA GLN A 149 -14.28 3.52 9.38
C GLN A 149 -13.32 3.28 8.22
#